data_4b7b8df062383a8643ff0f50bd942761
#
_entry.id   4b7b8df062383a8643ff0f50bd942761
#
_cell.length_a   1.000
_cell.length_b   1.000
_cell.length_c   1.000
_cell.angle_alpha   90.00
_cell.angle_beta   90.00
_cell.angle_gamma   90.00
#
_symmetry.space_group_name_H-M   'P 1'
#
loop_
_entity.id
_entity.type
_entity.pdbx_description
1 polymer ?
#
loop_
_entity_poly.entity_id
_entity_poly.type
_entity_poly.pdbx_seq_one_letter_code
_entity_poly.pdbx_strand_id
1 'polypeptide(L)'
;MSTPVNRRIFGGALLAATGALAVQRMRSAGQVPDRRKPRSRVAILNEPSYSGPLDRALAEGVKLFDLDLSGRTVLLKPNLVESIPGAEVNTNPRLVGAAATAFLALGAKSVVVAEGPGHQRDTQLVLEETGLARELRERGIRFVDLNRDEIGEQRLATRFTGVDCLWLPQTVLAADFVVSMPKVKTHHWAGVTLSMKNLFGVVPGIAYGWPKNVLHWKGVDRSILDINAAVPAHFVIADGIVGMEGNGPLHGIPRNLGRIVLADDPVAADFTCARLMGLNPLRVSHLAQAAEFLGNGAPERIIQLGEQPPLSVEPFAVLPEFAYLHT
;
A
#
# COMPACT_ATOMS: atom_id res chain seq x y z
N MET A 1 13.28 -10.32 -41.32
CA MET A 1 13.82 -9.78 -40.05
C MET A 1 12.85 -10.18 -38.96
N SER A 2 13.15 -11.23 -38.19
CA SER A 2 12.34 -11.73 -37.10
C SER A 2 12.59 -10.87 -35.88
N THR A 3 11.55 -10.18 -35.37
CA THR A 3 11.58 -9.47 -34.12
C THR A 3 11.92 -10.46 -32.99
N PRO A 4 12.89 -10.17 -32.13
CA PRO A 4 13.17 -11.04 -30.99
C PRO A 4 11.98 -11.01 -30.02
N VAL A 5 11.30 -12.15 -29.89
CA VAL A 5 10.26 -12.34 -28.87
C VAL A 5 10.91 -12.15 -27.51
N ASN A 6 10.47 -11.12 -26.80
CA ASN A 6 11.06 -10.69 -25.54
C ASN A 6 10.79 -11.75 -24.44
N ARG A 7 11.73 -12.68 -24.24
CA ARG A 7 11.67 -13.77 -23.24
C ARG A 7 11.33 -13.30 -21.81
N ARG A 8 11.57 -12.01 -21.51
CA ARG A 8 11.25 -11.42 -20.19
C ARG A 8 9.75 -11.17 -19.99
N ILE A 9 8.99 -10.90 -21.07
CA ILE A 9 7.54 -10.67 -20.99
C ILE A 9 6.81 -11.96 -20.57
N PHE A 10 7.20 -13.10 -21.09
CA PHE A 10 6.63 -14.40 -20.69
C PHE A 10 7.03 -14.83 -19.27
N GLY A 11 8.21 -14.40 -18.80
CA GLY A 11 8.73 -14.77 -17.48
C GLY A 11 7.90 -14.20 -16.32
N GLY A 12 7.48 -12.93 -16.36
CA GLY A 12 6.77 -12.28 -15.26
C GLY A 12 5.37 -12.83 -15.01
N ALA A 13 4.58 -13.03 -16.09
CA ALA A 13 3.24 -13.60 -15.97
C ALA A 13 3.27 -15.08 -15.51
N LEU A 14 4.26 -15.84 -15.98
CA LEU A 14 4.47 -17.23 -15.55
C LEU A 14 4.88 -17.28 -14.08
N LEU A 15 5.73 -16.37 -13.60
CA LEU A 15 6.14 -16.27 -12.20
C LEU A 15 4.96 -15.94 -11.28
N ALA A 16 4.06 -15.04 -11.67
CA ALA A 16 2.88 -14.71 -10.88
C ALA A 16 1.95 -15.93 -10.75
N ALA A 17 1.66 -16.61 -11.84
CA ALA A 17 0.78 -17.79 -11.84
C ALA A 17 1.38 -18.98 -11.07
N THR A 18 2.67 -19.27 -11.27
CA THR A 18 3.36 -20.36 -10.54
C THR A 18 3.49 -20.04 -9.06
N GLY A 19 3.72 -18.77 -8.70
CA GLY A 19 3.76 -18.31 -7.31
C GLY A 19 2.42 -18.49 -6.61
N ALA A 20 1.31 -18.09 -7.23
CA ALA A 20 -0.04 -18.28 -6.68
C ALA A 20 -0.38 -19.75 -6.46
N LEU A 21 -0.08 -20.63 -7.42
CA LEU A 21 -0.28 -22.08 -7.29
C LEU A 21 0.57 -22.69 -6.16
N ALA A 22 1.81 -22.22 -5.98
CA ALA A 22 2.66 -22.67 -4.88
C ALA A 22 2.05 -22.26 -3.52
N VAL A 23 1.60 -21.03 -3.36
CA VAL A 23 0.93 -20.54 -2.14
C VAL A 23 -0.35 -21.32 -1.87
N GLN A 24 -1.16 -21.58 -2.88
CA GLN A 24 -2.37 -22.38 -2.75
C GLN A 24 -2.08 -23.79 -2.22
N ARG A 25 -1.02 -24.45 -2.73
CA ARG A 25 -0.56 -25.76 -2.23
C ARG A 25 -0.10 -25.69 -0.78
N MET A 26 0.70 -24.67 -0.43
CA MET A 26 1.17 -24.46 0.95
C MET A 26 0.01 -24.22 1.92
N ARG A 27 -1.00 -23.46 1.51
CA ARG A 27 -2.23 -23.25 2.28
C ARG A 27 -3.01 -24.54 2.47
N SER A 28 -3.22 -25.31 1.42
CA SER A 28 -3.93 -26.60 1.48
C SER A 28 -3.19 -27.63 2.35
N ALA A 29 -1.87 -27.50 2.48
CA ALA A 29 -1.05 -28.30 3.36
C ALA A 29 -0.98 -27.76 4.82
N GLY A 30 -1.71 -26.68 5.13
CA GLY A 30 -1.71 -26.03 6.46
C GLY A 30 -0.44 -25.26 6.81
N GLN A 31 0.46 -25.02 5.84
CA GLN A 31 1.71 -24.30 6.04
C GLN A 31 1.55 -22.78 6.03
N VAL A 32 0.47 -22.28 5.44
CA VAL A 32 0.13 -20.83 5.37
C VAL A 32 -1.32 -20.67 5.81
N PRO A 33 -1.60 -19.89 6.87
CA PRO A 33 -2.96 -19.69 7.36
C PRO A 33 -3.77 -18.85 6.35
N ASP A 34 -5.03 -19.23 6.12
CA ASP A 34 -5.97 -18.45 5.33
C ASP A 34 -6.56 -17.33 6.20
N ARG A 35 -6.29 -16.08 5.85
CA ARG A 35 -6.76 -14.88 6.55
C ARG A 35 -7.83 -14.11 5.78
N ARG A 36 -8.28 -14.65 4.64
CA ARG A 36 -9.28 -13.99 3.81
C ARG A 36 -10.61 -13.88 4.53
N LYS A 37 -11.22 -12.72 4.42
CA LYS A 37 -12.61 -12.52 4.85
C LYS A 37 -13.57 -13.23 3.89
N PRO A 38 -14.80 -13.55 4.31
CA PRO A 38 -15.83 -14.03 3.38
C PRO A 38 -16.08 -13.05 2.23
N ARG A 39 -16.16 -11.76 2.55
CA ARG A 39 -16.23 -10.64 1.60
C ARG A 39 -15.44 -9.46 2.13
N SER A 40 -14.90 -8.65 1.22
CA SER A 40 -14.20 -7.40 1.51
C SER A 40 -14.97 -6.23 0.93
N ARG A 41 -14.96 -5.08 1.60
CA ARG A 41 -15.62 -3.87 1.15
C ARG A 41 -14.60 -2.93 0.54
N VAL A 42 -14.93 -2.34 -0.61
CA VAL A 42 -14.12 -1.34 -1.30
C VAL A 42 -15.03 -0.18 -1.70
N ALA A 43 -14.64 1.05 -1.38
CA ALA A 43 -15.31 2.25 -1.83
C ALA A 43 -14.39 3.06 -2.76
N ILE A 44 -14.94 3.54 -3.85
CA ILE A 44 -14.27 4.50 -4.73
C ILE A 44 -14.95 5.86 -4.53
N LEU A 45 -14.16 6.87 -4.19
CA LEU A 45 -14.61 8.26 -4.08
C LEU A 45 -14.08 9.06 -5.27
N ASN A 46 -14.93 9.92 -5.85
CA ASN A 46 -14.54 10.81 -6.93
C ASN A 46 -14.02 12.13 -6.34
N GLU A 47 -12.72 12.35 -6.42
CA GLU A 47 -12.05 13.54 -5.94
C GLU A 47 -11.08 14.04 -7.02
N PRO A 48 -11.49 15.02 -7.85
CA PRO A 48 -10.71 15.42 -9.01
C PRO A 48 -9.42 16.17 -8.64
N SER A 49 -9.34 16.72 -7.43
CA SER A 49 -8.16 17.47 -6.98
C SER A 49 -8.03 17.51 -5.47
N TYR A 50 -6.82 17.78 -4.97
CA TYR A 50 -6.58 17.97 -3.54
C TYR A 50 -7.14 19.30 -2.99
N SER A 51 -7.57 20.23 -3.83
CA SER A 51 -8.19 21.51 -3.40
C SER A 51 -9.64 21.34 -2.93
N GLY A 52 -10.24 20.17 -3.18
CA GLY A 52 -11.60 19.85 -2.75
C GLY A 52 -11.75 19.70 -1.23
N PRO A 53 -12.98 19.44 -0.75
CA PRO A 53 -13.31 19.30 0.67
C PRO A 53 -12.94 17.90 1.20
N LEU A 54 -11.65 17.56 1.21
CA LEU A 54 -11.15 16.22 1.56
C LEU A 54 -11.59 15.74 2.95
N ASP A 55 -11.67 16.64 3.94
CA ASP A 55 -12.15 16.30 5.28
C ASP A 55 -13.58 15.75 5.23
N ARG A 56 -14.45 16.36 4.44
CA ARG A 56 -15.83 15.90 4.25
C ARG A 56 -15.86 14.58 3.47
N ALA A 57 -15.14 14.51 2.35
CA ALA A 57 -15.10 13.32 1.51
C ALA A 57 -14.64 12.08 2.30
N LEU A 58 -13.58 12.21 3.09
CA LEU A 58 -13.10 11.11 3.93
C LEU A 58 -14.04 10.80 5.09
N ALA A 59 -14.61 11.82 5.76
CA ALA A 59 -15.58 11.59 6.83
C ALA A 59 -16.82 10.82 6.34
N GLU A 60 -17.33 11.13 5.14
CA GLU A 60 -18.43 10.41 4.50
C GLU A 60 -17.99 9.01 4.03
N GLY A 61 -16.81 8.92 3.41
CA GLY A 61 -16.29 7.66 2.88
C GLY A 61 -16.01 6.61 3.96
N VAL A 62 -15.38 6.97 5.08
CA VAL A 62 -15.06 5.99 6.15
C VAL A 62 -16.33 5.49 6.87
N LYS A 63 -17.40 6.29 6.91
CA LYS A 63 -18.70 5.85 7.47
C LYS A 63 -19.33 4.70 6.72
N LEU A 64 -18.99 4.50 5.44
CA LEU A 64 -19.49 3.37 4.64
C LEU A 64 -19.02 2.00 5.19
N PHE A 65 -18.05 1.99 6.10
CA PHE A 65 -17.41 0.76 6.59
C PHE A 65 -17.81 0.35 8.01
N ASP A 66 -18.65 1.13 8.69
CA ASP A 66 -19.11 0.85 10.07
C ASP A 66 -17.95 0.51 11.03
N LEU A 67 -16.87 1.32 11.00
CA LEU A 67 -15.70 1.09 11.82
C LEU A 67 -15.97 1.46 13.28
N ASP A 68 -15.72 0.52 14.20
CA ASP A 68 -15.67 0.81 15.63
C ASP A 68 -14.21 1.11 16.03
N LEU A 69 -13.94 2.37 16.32
CA LEU A 69 -12.62 2.85 16.73
C LEU A 69 -12.60 3.37 18.17
N SER A 70 -13.69 3.19 18.92
CA SER A 70 -13.80 3.66 20.29
C SER A 70 -12.65 3.16 21.16
N GLY A 71 -11.89 4.09 21.71
CA GLY A 71 -10.74 3.80 22.58
C GLY A 71 -9.50 3.26 21.90
N ARG A 72 -9.48 3.09 20.56
CA ARG A 72 -8.36 2.53 19.79
C ARG A 72 -7.31 3.57 19.44
N THR A 73 -6.06 3.14 19.42
CA THR A 73 -4.95 3.89 18.82
C THR A 73 -4.84 3.54 17.34
N VAL A 74 -5.03 4.54 16.47
CA VAL A 74 -4.95 4.41 15.02
C VAL A 74 -3.58 4.84 14.53
N LEU A 75 -2.91 3.98 13.77
CA LEU A 75 -1.68 4.28 13.05
C LEU A 75 -1.99 4.56 11.58
N LEU A 76 -1.77 5.78 11.12
CA LEU A 76 -1.80 6.14 9.71
C LEU A 76 -0.39 5.99 9.13
N LYS A 77 -0.24 5.12 8.15
CA LYS A 77 1.02 4.90 7.45
C LYS A 77 0.93 5.43 6.02
N PRO A 78 1.28 6.72 5.77
CA PRO A 78 1.35 7.26 4.42
C PRO A 78 2.48 6.60 3.61
N ASN A 79 2.56 6.90 2.34
CA ASN A 79 3.75 6.69 1.54
C ASN A 79 4.59 7.96 1.58
N LEU A 80 5.70 7.94 2.32
CA LEU A 80 6.66 9.04 2.41
C LEU A 80 8.04 8.48 2.02
N VAL A 81 8.56 8.88 0.87
CA VAL A 81 9.77 8.28 0.29
C VAL A 81 10.88 9.29 0.13
N GLU A 82 10.59 10.41 -0.52
CA GLU A 82 11.58 11.42 -0.91
C GLU A 82 10.85 12.74 -1.20
N SER A 83 11.55 13.86 -1.04
CA SER A 83 11.08 15.14 -1.55
C SER A 83 11.74 15.43 -2.90
N ILE A 84 10.92 15.40 -3.95
CA ILE A 84 11.32 15.74 -5.30
C ILE A 84 10.36 16.82 -5.82
N PRO A 85 10.82 18.05 -6.04
CA PRO A 85 9.97 19.13 -6.51
C PRO A 85 9.22 18.77 -7.79
N GLY A 86 7.89 18.95 -7.78
CA GLY A 86 7.02 18.69 -8.93
C GLY A 86 6.72 17.21 -9.20
N ALA A 87 7.20 16.26 -8.38
CA ALA A 87 6.92 14.84 -8.53
C ALA A 87 5.88 14.34 -7.52
N GLU A 88 4.95 13.50 -7.98
CA GLU A 88 3.89 12.89 -7.16
C GLU A 88 4.40 11.61 -6.47
N VAL A 89 5.45 11.76 -5.65
CA VAL A 89 6.11 10.63 -5.00
C VAL A 89 5.36 10.13 -3.78
N ASN A 90 4.82 11.05 -2.97
CA ASN A 90 4.31 10.79 -1.63
C ASN A 90 2.78 10.88 -1.59
N THR A 91 2.17 10.28 -0.57
CA THR A 91 0.78 10.55 -0.22
C THR A 91 0.61 12.02 0.10
N ASN A 92 -0.43 12.65 -0.46
CA ASN A 92 -0.64 14.08 -0.29
C ASN A 92 -0.90 14.42 1.20
N PRO A 93 -0.21 15.43 1.76
CA PRO A 93 -0.37 15.82 3.17
C PRO A 93 -1.80 16.13 3.57
N ARG A 94 -2.57 16.85 2.74
CA ARG A 94 -3.97 17.17 3.03
C ARG A 94 -4.84 15.92 3.17
N LEU A 95 -4.57 14.88 2.36
CA LEU A 95 -5.29 13.61 2.48
C LEU A 95 -4.93 12.89 3.80
N VAL A 96 -3.66 12.96 4.22
CA VAL A 96 -3.22 12.39 5.52
C VAL A 96 -3.88 13.13 6.67
N GLY A 97 -3.91 14.46 6.65
CA GLY A 97 -4.57 15.28 7.66
C GLY A 97 -6.07 15.03 7.74
N ALA A 98 -6.74 14.97 6.58
CA ALA A 98 -8.19 14.68 6.51
C ALA A 98 -8.51 13.26 7.05
N ALA A 99 -7.68 12.26 6.76
CA ALA A 99 -7.83 10.93 7.33
C ALA A 99 -7.69 10.94 8.86
N ALA A 100 -6.70 11.64 9.40
CA ALA A 100 -6.51 11.77 10.84
C ALA A 100 -7.75 12.37 11.52
N THR A 101 -8.29 13.46 10.96
CA THR A 101 -9.53 14.08 11.45
C THR A 101 -10.72 13.11 11.38
N ALA A 102 -10.88 12.38 10.30
CA ALA A 102 -11.99 11.44 10.12
C ALA A 102 -11.94 10.31 11.17
N PHE A 103 -10.77 9.73 11.44
CA PHE A 103 -10.63 8.67 12.45
C PHE A 103 -10.82 9.17 13.87
N LEU A 104 -10.36 10.38 14.22
CA LEU A 104 -10.67 11.02 15.51
C LEU A 104 -12.17 11.24 15.67
N ALA A 105 -12.86 11.69 14.63
CA ALA A 105 -14.31 11.89 14.63
C ALA A 105 -15.10 10.57 14.78
N LEU A 106 -14.52 9.42 14.41
CA LEU A 106 -15.07 8.08 14.67
C LEU A 106 -14.77 7.56 16.09
N GLY A 107 -14.22 8.38 16.98
CA GLY A 107 -13.99 8.03 18.39
C GLY A 107 -12.64 7.35 18.66
N ALA A 108 -11.68 7.39 17.73
CA ALA A 108 -10.34 6.92 18.04
C ALA A 108 -9.74 7.66 19.24
N LYS A 109 -9.13 6.91 20.16
CA LYS A 109 -8.44 7.47 21.34
C LYS A 109 -7.29 8.39 20.94
N SER A 110 -6.56 7.98 19.92
CA SER A 110 -5.45 8.75 19.35
C SER A 110 -5.20 8.32 17.90
N VAL A 111 -4.69 9.27 17.13
CA VAL A 111 -4.17 9.01 15.77
C VAL A 111 -2.70 9.40 15.73
N VAL A 112 -1.87 8.51 15.22
CA VAL A 112 -0.43 8.71 15.02
C VAL A 112 -0.15 8.52 13.54
N VAL A 113 0.61 9.44 12.94
CA VAL A 113 1.16 9.27 11.59
C VAL A 113 2.58 8.76 11.72
N ALA A 114 2.93 7.68 11.02
CA ALA A 114 4.26 7.13 11.11
C ALA A 114 4.74 6.57 9.76
N GLU A 115 6.02 6.77 9.47
CA GLU A 115 6.69 6.23 8.28
C GLU A 115 8.19 6.09 8.56
N GLY A 116 8.84 5.17 7.85
CA GLY A 116 10.28 5.02 7.80
C GLY A 116 10.76 5.12 6.35
N PRO A 117 11.12 6.32 5.83
CA PRO A 117 11.60 6.47 4.46
C PRO A 117 12.72 5.49 4.11
N GLY A 118 12.66 4.90 2.92
CA GLY A 118 13.54 3.79 2.52
C GLY A 118 14.96 4.20 2.21
N HIS A 119 15.18 5.42 1.77
CA HIS A 119 16.51 6.00 1.54
C HIS A 119 17.01 6.61 2.84
N GLN A 120 18.32 6.59 3.08
CA GLN A 120 18.94 7.17 4.27
C GLN A 120 18.83 8.72 4.21
N ARG A 121 17.61 9.22 4.16
CA ARG A 121 17.30 10.64 4.16
C ARG A 121 17.02 11.12 5.58
N ASP A 122 17.20 12.40 5.80
CA ASP A 122 16.69 13.05 6.99
C ASP A 122 15.16 13.08 6.91
N THR A 123 14.50 12.27 7.75
CA THR A 123 13.04 12.16 7.77
C THR A 123 12.40 13.51 8.08
N GLN A 124 13.00 14.32 8.96
CA GLN A 124 12.48 15.62 9.32
C GLN A 124 12.50 16.58 8.11
N LEU A 125 13.59 16.57 7.34
CA LEU A 125 13.70 17.37 6.13
C LEU A 125 12.63 16.98 5.11
N VAL A 126 12.43 15.67 4.87
CA VAL A 126 11.38 15.18 3.94
C VAL A 126 9.99 15.60 4.42
N LEU A 127 9.71 15.55 5.72
CA LEU A 127 8.44 16.02 6.29
C LEU A 127 8.19 17.50 6.03
N GLU A 128 9.20 18.35 6.25
CA GLU A 128 9.07 19.79 6.04
C GLU A 128 8.92 20.14 4.55
N GLU A 129 9.77 19.60 3.70
CA GLU A 129 9.75 19.87 2.26
C GLU A 129 8.47 19.38 1.56
N THR A 130 7.90 18.26 1.99
CA THR A 130 6.62 17.77 1.45
C THR A 130 5.41 18.53 2.00
N GLY A 131 5.59 19.34 3.04
CA GLY A 131 4.52 20.04 3.75
C GLY A 131 3.74 19.18 4.74
N LEU A 132 4.11 17.90 4.91
CA LEU A 132 3.43 17.01 5.84
C LEU A 132 3.61 17.46 7.29
N ALA A 133 4.79 17.94 7.66
CA ALA A 133 5.03 18.47 9.00
C ALA A 133 4.09 19.63 9.34
N ARG A 134 3.86 20.55 8.41
CA ARG A 134 2.92 21.68 8.58
C ARG A 134 1.49 21.17 8.78
N GLU A 135 1.01 20.32 7.88
CA GLU A 135 -0.35 19.75 7.93
C GLU A 135 -0.63 19.05 9.28
N LEU A 136 0.34 18.26 9.77
CA LEU A 136 0.20 17.55 11.04
C LEU A 136 0.24 18.48 12.24
N ARG A 137 1.12 19.52 12.24
CA ARG A 137 1.16 20.53 13.32
C ARG A 137 -0.15 21.31 13.41
N GLU A 138 -0.70 21.76 12.28
CA GLU A 138 -1.97 22.50 12.23
C GLU A 138 -3.15 21.70 12.80
N ARG A 139 -3.09 20.36 12.72
CA ARG A 139 -4.13 19.45 13.24
C ARG A 139 -3.79 18.83 14.61
N GLY A 140 -2.64 19.16 15.18
CA GLY A 140 -2.19 18.59 16.46
C GLY A 140 -1.90 17.08 16.40
N ILE A 141 -1.52 16.55 15.24
CA ILE A 141 -1.24 15.12 15.01
C ILE A 141 0.26 14.85 15.17
N ARG A 142 0.58 13.82 15.96
CA ARG A 142 1.97 13.38 16.17
C ARG A 142 2.48 12.58 14.96
N PHE A 143 3.76 12.80 14.59
CA PHE A 143 4.51 11.95 13.68
C PHE A 143 5.56 11.12 14.44
N VAL A 144 5.80 9.87 13.97
CA VAL A 144 6.87 9.00 14.46
C VAL A 144 7.73 8.52 13.29
N ASP A 145 9.04 8.72 13.39
CA ASP A 145 10.01 8.13 12.47
C ASP A 145 10.23 6.65 12.82
N LEU A 146 9.65 5.76 12.03
CA LEU A 146 9.74 4.31 12.24
C LEU A 146 11.17 3.75 12.06
N ASN A 147 12.06 4.50 11.42
CA ASN A 147 13.46 4.09 11.28
C ASN A 147 14.25 4.25 12.58
N ARG A 148 13.74 5.04 13.53
CA ARG A 148 14.40 5.40 14.79
C ARG A 148 13.58 5.02 16.03
N ASP A 149 12.43 4.42 15.84
CA ASP A 149 11.59 3.95 16.94
C ASP A 149 12.22 2.72 17.63
N GLU A 150 11.84 2.47 18.86
CA GLU A 150 12.18 1.21 19.55
C GLU A 150 11.65 0.03 18.77
N ILE A 151 12.39 -1.08 18.75
CA ILE A 151 12.01 -2.26 17.97
C ILE A 151 11.68 -3.44 18.87
N GLY A 152 10.74 -4.27 18.41
CA GLY A 152 10.36 -5.54 19.02
C GLY A 152 10.33 -6.66 18.01
N GLU A 153 10.42 -7.89 18.50
CA GLU A 153 10.34 -9.09 17.66
C GLU A 153 8.88 -9.42 17.32
N GLN A 154 8.63 -9.64 16.04
CA GLN A 154 7.37 -10.19 15.50
C GLN A 154 7.64 -11.50 14.80
N ARG A 155 7.22 -12.62 15.37
CA ARG A 155 7.32 -13.93 14.73
C ARG A 155 6.43 -14.02 13.49
N LEU A 156 6.94 -14.63 12.44
CA LEU A 156 6.23 -14.81 11.19
C LEU A 156 5.41 -16.12 11.19
N ALA A 157 4.14 -16.00 10.82
CA ALA A 157 3.29 -17.15 10.49
C ALA A 157 3.57 -17.68 9.07
N THR A 158 4.23 -16.85 8.22
CA THR A 158 4.68 -17.21 6.87
C THR A 158 6.20 -17.03 6.80
N ARG A 159 6.85 -17.73 5.87
CA ARG A 159 8.32 -17.71 5.76
C ARG A 159 8.74 -17.66 4.29
N PHE A 160 8.10 -16.82 3.51
CA PHE A 160 8.43 -16.67 2.08
C PHE A 160 9.86 -16.17 1.87
N THR A 161 10.36 -15.33 2.78
CA THR A 161 11.75 -14.83 2.79
C THR A 161 12.75 -15.81 3.41
N GLY A 162 12.26 -16.84 4.10
CA GLY A 162 13.09 -17.78 4.87
C GLY A 162 13.58 -17.21 6.21
N VAL A 163 13.00 -16.10 6.70
CA VAL A 163 13.26 -15.59 8.07
C VAL A 163 12.15 -16.03 9.02
N ASP A 164 12.47 -16.18 10.30
CA ASP A 164 11.53 -16.64 11.33
C ASP A 164 10.79 -15.49 12.01
N CYS A 165 11.38 -14.30 12.02
CA CYS A 165 10.81 -13.11 12.64
C CYS A 165 11.20 -11.82 11.89
N LEU A 166 10.42 -10.76 12.13
CA LEU A 166 10.77 -9.40 11.77
C LEU A 166 10.95 -8.58 13.06
N TRP A 167 11.94 -7.71 13.04
CA TRP A 167 12.08 -6.64 14.04
C TRP A 167 11.31 -5.44 13.55
N LEU A 168 10.28 -5.04 14.29
CA LEU A 168 9.35 -3.99 13.91
C LEU A 168 9.30 -2.89 14.97
N PRO A 169 9.01 -1.63 14.59
CA PRO A 169 8.85 -0.51 15.50
C PRO A 169 7.74 -0.75 16.53
N GLN A 170 7.97 -0.36 17.78
CA GLN A 170 6.97 -0.48 18.85
C GLN A 170 5.69 0.29 18.54
N THR A 171 5.78 1.44 17.88
CA THR A 171 4.60 2.18 17.41
C THR A 171 3.72 1.34 16.49
N VAL A 172 4.30 0.48 15.65
CA VAL A 172 3.56 -0.42 14.76
C VAL A 172 2.96 -1.60 15.54
N LEU A 173 3.75 -2.19 16.45
CA LEU A 173 3.33 -3.35 17.26
C LEU A 173 2.23 -3.02 18.26
N ALA A 174 2.22 -1.77 18.77
CA ALA A 174 1.24 -1.29 19.75
C ALA A 174 -0.01 -0.67 19.14
N ALA A 175 -0.10 -0.54 17.82
CA ALA A 175 -1.25 0.04 17.16
C ALA A 175 -2.44 -0.93 17.14
N ASP A 176 -3.61 -0.48 17.62
CA ASP A 176 -4.85 -1.27 17.58
C ASP A 176 -5.45 -1.33 16.18
N PHE A 177 -5.17 -0.31 15.36
CA PHE A 177 -5.74 -0.17 14.02
C PHE A 177 -4.74 0.48 13.06
N VAL A 178 -4.23 -0.29 12.11
CA VAL A 178 -3.25 0.16 11.11
C VAL A 178 -3.96 0.52 9.81
N VAL A 179 -3.71 1.72 9.30
CA VAL A 179 -4.23 2.24 8.05
C VAL A 179 -3.08 2.45 7.06
N SER A 180 -3.07 1.70 5.98
CA SER A 180 -2.13 1.94 4.88
C SER A 180 -2.66 3.03 3.96
N MET A 181 -1.86 4.07 3.74
CA MET A 181 -2.21 5.19 2.85
C MET A 181 -1.22 5.28 1.68
N PRO A 182 -1.28 4.37 0.70
CA PRO A 182 -0.36 4.38 -0.43
C PRO A 182 -0.64 5.53 -1.39
N LYS A 183 0.41 6.03 -2.07
CA LYS A 183 0.28 6.72 -3.35
C LYS A 183 0.06 5.68 -4.44
N VAL A 184 -0.95 5.84 -5.29
CA VAL A 184 -1.19 4.96 -6.44
C VAL A 184 -0.12 5.23 -7.50
N LYS A 185 0.80 4.28 -7.71
CA LYS A 185 1.90 4.45 -8.66
C LYS A 185 2.49 3.13 -9.16
N THR A 186 3.11 3.17 -10.33
CA THR A 186 3.98 2.10 -10.85
C THR A 186 5.27 1.97 -10.04
N HIS A 187 6.00 0.87 -10.23
CA HIS A 187 7.25 0.61 -9.51
C HIS A 187 8.20 -0.27 -10.32
N HIS A 188 9.45 0.18 -10.49
CA HIS A 188 10.47 -0.47 -11.31
C HIS A 188 10.92 -1.87 -10.84
N TRP A 189 10.59 -2.31 -9.61
CA TRP A 189 10.89 -3.66 -9.11
C TRP A 189 9.66 -4.52 -8.83
N ALA A 190 8.59 -3.90 -8.34
CA ALA A 190 7.39 -4.63 -7.91
C ALA A 190 6.20 -4.49 -8.89
N GLY A 191 6.37 -3.78 -10.00
CA GLY A 191 5.31 -3.42 -10.93
C GLY A 191 4.45 -2.26 -10.42
N VAL A 192 3.95 -2.34 -9.20
CA VAL A 192 3.11 -1.30 -8.58
C VAL A 192 3.55 -0.98 -7.15
N THR A 193 3.33 0.27 -6.73
CA THR A 193 3.29 0.68 -5.32
C THR A 193 1.83 0.93 -4.95
N LEU A 194 1.28 0.07 -4.12
CA LEU A 194 -0.07 0.14 -3.60
C LEU A 194 -0.02 -0.19 -2.10
N SER A 195 -1.13 -0.58 -1.49
CA SER A 195 -1.23 -0.76 -0.04
C SER A 195 -0.23 -1.79 0.51
N MET A 196 -0.15 -2.95 -0.11
CA MET A 196 0.72 -4.03 0.37
C MET A 196 2.20 -3.63 0.29
N LYS A 197 2.64 -3.06 -0.84
CA LYS A 197 4.04 -2.59 -0.98
C LYS A 197 4.32 -1.39 -0.08
N ASN A 198 3.32 -0.53 0.18
CA ASN A 198 3.46 0.60 1.09
C ASN A 198 3.91 0.17 2.49
N LEU A 199 3.45 -0.98 3.00
CA LEU A 199 3.86 -1.51 4.31
C LEU A 199 5.35 -1.86 4.40
N PHE A 200 6.09 -1.88 3.30
CA PHE A 200 7.57 -1.98 3.36
C PHE A 200 8.20 -0.84 4.20
N GLY A 201 7.53 0.31 4.28
CA GLY A 201 7.95 1.45 5.10
C GLY A 201 7.87 1.21 6.61
N VAL A 202 7.13 0.21 7.10
CA VAL A 202 7.09 -0.12 8.53
C VAL A 202 8.35 -0.83 9.00
N VAL A 203 9.15 -1.38 8.09
CA VAL A 203 10.39 -2.08 8.43
C VAL A 203 11.49 -1.04 8.68
N PRO A 204 12.14 -1.00 9.87
CA PRO A 204 13.09 0.04 10.21
C PRO A 204 14.42 -0.13 9.48
N GLY A 205 14.90 0.96 8.86
CA GLY A 205 16.17 0.99 8.15
C GLY A 205 17.38 0.71 9.05
N ILE A 206 17.30 1.11 10.32
CA ILE A 206 18.35 0.84 11.31
C ILE A 206 18.61 -0.66 11.51
N ALA A 207 17.58 -1.51 11.37
CA ALA A 207 17.71 -2.96 11.53
C ALA A 207 17.99 -3.67 10.19
N TYR A 208 17.50 -3.14 9.06
CA TYR A 208 17.51 -3.84 7.77
C TYR A 208 18.34 -3.15 6.68
N GLY A 209 19.08 -2.09 7.04
CA GLY A 209 19.90 -1.34 6.09
C GLY A 209 19.09 -0.38 5.20
N TRP A 210 19.80 0.33 4.34
CA TRP A 210 19.22 1.37 3.49
C TRP A 210 19.47 1.02 2.01
N PRO A 211 18.44 0.96 1.19
CA PRO A 211 17.00 1.11 1.45
C PRO A 211 16.31 -0.21 1.87
N LYS A 212 16.64 -0.74 3.04
CA LYS A 212 16.13 -2.02 3.59
C LYS A 212 16.62 -3.22 2.77
N ASN A 213 17.90 -3.19 2.46
CA ASN A 213 18.56 -4.09 1.51
C ASN A 213 18.37 -5.58 1.82
N VAL A 214 18.43 -5.98 3.10
CA VAL A 214 18.28 -7.37 3.49
C VAL A 214 16.99 -8.00 2.95
N LEU A 215 15.87 -7.27 3.02
CA LEU A 215 14.58 -7.74 2.52
C LEU A 215 14.48 -7.67 0.98
N HIS A 216 15.11 -6.67 0.36
CA HIS A 216 15.19 -6.62 -1.10
C HIS A 216 15.98 -7.80 -1.68
N TRP A 217 17.09 -8.19 -1.04
CA TRP A 217 17.89 -9.35 -1.46
C TRP A 217 17.18 -10.69 -1.26
N LYS A 218 16.27 -10.79 -0.29
CA LYS A 218 15.43 -11.98 -0.09
C LYS A 218 14.27 -12.08 -1.07
N GLY A 219 14.09 -11.07 -1.91
CA GLY A 219 13.03 -10.97 -2.92
C GLY A 219 11.91 -10.02 -2.49
N VAL A 220 11.63 -9.01 -3.33
CA VAL A 220 10.67 -7.94 -3.03
C VAL A 220 9.27 -8.52 -2.80
N ASP A 221 8.77 -9.38 -3.70
CA ASP A 221 7.43 -9.98 -3.57
C ASP A 221 7.30 -10.83 -2.31
N ARG A 222 8.30 -11.66 -2.01
CA ARG A 222 8.32 -12.50 -0.80
C ARG A 222 8.31 -11.66 0.47
N SER A 223 9.07 -10.58 0.48
CA SER A 223 9.13 -9.66 1.61
C SER A 223 7.81 -8.90 1.80
N ILE A 224 7.15 -8.49 0.71
CA ILE A 224 5.82 -7.89 0.77
C ILE A 224 4.83 -8.86 1.44
N LEU A 225 4.84 -10.14 1.06
CA LEU A 225 3.94 -11.14 1.64
C LEU A 225 4.19 -11.34 3.13
N ASP A 226 5.44 -11.53 3.56
CA ASP A 226 5.78 -11.73 4.97
C ASP A 226 5.49 -10.49 5.82
N ILE A 227 5.78 -9.28 5.32
CA ILE A 227 5.46 -8.02 6.02
C ILE A 227 3.95 -7.88 6.22
N ASN A 228 3.13 -8.10 5.18
CA ASN A 228 1.67 -8.00 5.29
C ASN A 228 1.06 -9.11 6.14
N ALA A 229 1.70 -10.27 6.21
CA ALA A 229 1.30 -11.31 7.15
C ALA A 229 1.68 -10.99 8.60
N ALA A 230 2.76 -10.22 8.83
CA ALA A 230 3.21 -9.79 10.16
C ALA A 230 2.45 -8.55 10.67
N VAL A 231 2.20 -7.58 9.78
CA VAL A 231 1.53 -6.31 10.09
C VAL A 231 0.31 -6.18 9.18
N PRO A 232 -0.84 -6.74 9.57
CA PRO A 232 -2.05 -6.60 8.78
C PRO A 232 -2.52 -5.13 8.77
N ALA A 233 -2.66 -4.53 7.59
CA ALA A 233 -3.41 -3.30 7.47
C ALA A 233 -4.90 -3.60 7.68
N HIS A 234 -5.52 -2.91 8.62
CA HIS A 234 -6.94 -3.06 8.93
C HIS A 234 -7.80 -2.26 7.97
N PHE A 235 -7.23 -1.20 7.42
CA PHE A 235 -7.89 -0.30 6.48
C PHE A 235 -6.91 0.30 5.49
N VAL A 236 -7.42 0.71 4.34
CA VAL A 236 -6.65 1.34 3.26
C VAL A 236 -7.33 2.63 2.84
N ILE A 237 -6.53 3.67 2.61
CA ILE A 237 -6.90 4.91 1.95
C ILE A 237 -5.88 5.17 0.85
N ALA A 238 -6.14 4.70 -0.36
CA ALA A 238 -5.21 4.86 -1.47
C ALA A 238 -5.39 6.22 -2.15
N ASP A 239 -4.31 6.97 -2.21
CA ASP A 239 -4.22 8.27 -2.88
C ASP A 239 -4.02 8.08 -4.38
N GLY A 240 -5.12 8.11 -5.12
CA GLY A 240 -5.18 8.10 -6.57
C GLY A 240 -5.76 9.40 -7.13
N ILE A 241 -5.79 10.51 -6.36
CA ILE A 241 -6.18 11.81 -6.92
C ILE A 241 -5.21 12.17 -8.04
N VAL A 242 -3.91 12.22 -7.72
CA VAL A 242 -2.85 12.24 -8.72
C VAL A 242 -1.90 11.08 -8.41
N GLY A 243 -1.86 10.11 -9.31
CA GLY A 243 -0.94 8.98 -9.24
C GLY A 243 0.37 9.26 -9.96
N MET A 244 1.20 8.22 -10.12
CA MET A 244 2.45 8.28 -10.89
C MET A 244 2.54 7.06 -11.80
N GLU A 245 2.88 7.28 -13.06
CA GLU A 245 3.07 6.22 -14.05
C GLU A 245 4.52 6.17 -14.59
N GLY A 246 4.91 5.10 -15.27
CA GLY A 246 6.24 4.92 -15.87
C GLY A 246 7.27 4.44 -14.86
N ASN A 247 8.40 5.16 -14.73
CA ASN A 247 9.55 4.77 -13.92
C ASN A 247 9.37 5.14 -12.43
N GLY A 248 8.28 4.67 -11.81
CA GLY A 248 8.12 4.80 -10.36
C GLY A 248 9.14 3.95 -9.57
N PRO A 249 9.33 4.21 -8.28
CA PRO A 249 8.52 5.05 -7.40
C PRO A 249 8.93 6.53 -7.35
N LEU A 250 10.03 6.95 -8.01
CA LEU A 250 10.61 8.29 -7.87
C LEU A 250 10.62 9.11 -9.18
N HIS A 251 10.83 8.45 -10.32
CA HIS A 251 11.12 9.09 -11.61
C HIS A 251 10.00 8.89 -12.63
N GLY A 252 8.79 8.56 -12.18
CA GLY A 252 7.61 8.51 -13.03
C GLY A 252 7.04 9.90 -13.29
N ILE A 253 6.00 9.96 -14.11
CA ILE A 253 5.28 11.20 -14.42
C ILE A 253 3.92 11.21 -13.71
N PRO A 254 3.41 12.39 -13.31
CA PRO A 254 2.08 12.51 -12.70
C PRO A 254 0.98 12.01 -13.63
N ARG A 255 0.03 11.25 -13.06
CA ARG A 255 -1.15 10.75 -13.77
C ARG A 255 -2.40 11.05 -12.96
N ASN A 256 -3.25 11.93 -13.46
CA ASN A 256 -4.51 12.26 -12.78
C ASN A 256 -5.52 11.13 -12.93
N LEU A 257 -5.89 10.50 -11.81
CA LEU A 257 -6.98 9.51 -11.73
C LEU A 257 -8.25 10.14 -11.14
N GLY A 258 -8.11 11.16 -10.29
CA GLY A 258 -9.23 11.80 -9.61
C GLY A 258 -9.98 10.88 -8.66
N ARG A 259 -9.31 9.90 -8.03
CA ARG A 259 -9.97 8.88 -7.19
C ARG A 259 -9.25 8.69 -5.85
N ILE A 260 -10.04 8.44 -4.81
CA ILE A 260 -9.56 7.85 -3.55
C ILE A 260 -10.19 6.47 -3.43
N VAL A 261 -9.39 5.45 -3.10
CA VAL A 261 -9.92 4.10 -2.86
C VAL A 261 -9.80 3.77 -1.38
N LEU A 262 -10.95 3.49 -0.75
CA LEU A 262 -11.05 3.02 0.63
C LEU A 262 -11.32 1.53 0.63
N ALA A 263 -10.72 0.77 1.54
CA ALA A 263 -11.01 -0.65 1.68
C ALA A 263 -10.71 -1.17 3.09
N ASP A 264 -11.44 -2.20 3.49
CA ASP A 264 -11.18 -2.96 4.73
C ASP A 264 -10.28 -4.19 4.51
N ASP A 265 -9.67 -4.29 3.33
CA ASP A 265 -8.79 -5.37 2.90
C ASP A 265 -7.72 -4.83 1.93
N PRO A 266 -6.42 -4.92 2.26
CA PRO A 266 -5.35 -4.39 1.43
C PRO A 266 -5.23 -5.08 0.06
N VAL A 267 -5.55 -6.37 -0.04
CA VAL A 267 -5.54 -7.09 -1.32
C VAL A 267 -6.68 -6.60 -2.22
N ALA A 268 -7.88 -6.45 -1.66
CA ALA A 268 -9.02 -5.91 -2.41
C ALA A 268 -8.79 -4.46 -2.88
N ALA A 269 -8.17 -3.63 -2.03
CA ALA A 269 -7.75 -2.28 -2.40
C ALA A 269 -6.78 -2.29 -3.57
N ASP A 270 -5.74 -3.13 -3.49
CA ASP A 270 -4.67 -3.17 -4.49
C ASP A 270 -5.17 -3.76 -5.83
N PHE A 271 -6.05 -4.76 -5.79
CA PHE A 271 -6.72 -5.26 -6.98
C PHE A 271 -7.59 -4.21 -7.65
N THR A 272 -8.32 -3.41 -6.86
CA THR A 272 -9.15 -2.32 -7.38
C THR A 272 -8.27 -1.21 -7.97
N CYS A 273 -7.23 -0.78 -7.25
CA CYS A 273 -6.31 0.24 -7.75
C CYS A 273 -5.59 -0.21 -9.02
N ALA A 274 -5.11 -1.47 -9.09
CA ALA A 274 -4.48 -1.99 -10.29
C ALA A 274 -5.42 -1.97 -11.50
N ARG A 275 -6.70 -2.33 -11.32
CA ARG A 275 -7.72 -2.22 -12.39
C ARG A 275 -7.96 -0.77 -12.80
N LEU A 276 -8.02 0.18 -11.84
CA LEU A 276 -8.13 1.61 -12.13
C LEU A 276 -6.89 2.16 -12.87
N MET A 277 -5.74 1.52 -12.70
CA MET A 277 -4.52 1.81 -13.48
C MET A 277 -4.51 1.13 -14.86
N GLY A 278 -5.55 0.36 -15.22
CA GLY A 278 -5.59 -0.42 -16.46
C GLY A 278 -4.62 -1.60 -16.48
N LEU A 279 -4.24 -2.11 -15.30
CA LEU A 279 -3.33 -3.24 -15.14
C LEU A 279 -4.09 -4.49 -14.66
N ASN A 280 -3.59 -5.66 -15.07
CA ASN A 280 -4.13 -6.93 -14.58
C ASN A 280 -3.49 -7.30 -13.23
N PRO A 281 -4.22 -7.23 -12.10
CA PRO A 281 -3.67 -7.51 -10.77
C PRO A 281 -3.16 -8.95 -10.62
N LEU A 282 -3.72 -9.92 -11.35
CA LEU A 282 -3.26 -11.31 -11.32
C LEU A 282 -1.88 -11.51 -11.94
N ARG A 283 -1.36 -10.51 -12.67
CA ARG A 283 -0.01 -10.53 -13.22
C ARG A 283 1.02 -9.84 -12.33
N VAL A 284 0.57 -9.13 -11.31
CA VAL A 284 1.44 -8.60 -10.26
C VAL A 284 1.71 -9.72 -9.26
N SER A 285 2.94 -10.20 -9.20
CA SER A 285 3.33 -11.44 -8.51
C SER A 285 2.87 -11.49 -7.05
N HIS A 286 3.17 -10.46 -6.25
CA HIS A 286 2.77 -10.44 -4.84
C HIS A 286 1.25 -10.31 -4.65
N LEU A 287 0.53 -9.64 -5.56
CA LEU A 287 -0.94 -9.55 -5.48
C LEU A 287 -1.60 -10.89 -5.79
N ALA A 288 -1.17 -11.56 -6.87
CA ALA A 288 -1.69 -12.88 -7.22
C ALA A 288 -1.48 -13.90 -6.08
N GLN A 289 -0.30 -13.88 -5.45
CA GLN A 289 0.00 -14.74 -4.32
C GLN A 289 -0.79 -14.37 -3.06
N ALA A 290 -0.94 -13.08 -2.76
CA ALA A 290 -1.68 -12.59 -1.59
C ALA A 290 -3.17 -12.93 -1.67
N ALA A 291 -3.77 -12.93 -2.86
CA ALA A 291 -5.17 -13.31 -3.07
C ALA A 291 -5.47 -14.76 -2.69
N GLU A 292 -4.44 -15.61 -2.55
CA GLU A 292 -4.60 -16.99 -2.12
C GLU A 292 -4.79 -17.15 -0.61
N PHE A 293 -4.38 -16.15 0.23
CA PHE A 293 -4.40 -16.35 1.68
C PHE A 293 -4.57 -15.09 2.54
N LEU A 294 -4.17 -13.89 2.04
CA LEU A 294 -4.18 -12.65 2.84
C LEU A 294 -5.48 -11.87 2.71
N GLY A 295 -6.07 -11.81 1.52
CA GLY A 295 -7.26 -11.02 1.24
C GLY A 295 -7.95 -11.40 -0.06
N ASN A 296 -8.98 -10.65 -0.44
CA ASN A 296 -9.84 -10.96 -1.57
C ASN A 296 -9.46 -10.18 -2.83
N GLY A 297 -9.08 -10.89 -3.91
CA GLY A 297 -8.84 -10.30 -5.24
C GLY A 297 -9.98 -10.55 -6.24
N ALA A 298 -10.83 -11.54 -5.99
CA ALA A 298 -11.91 -11.94 -6.89
C ALA A 298 -13.10 -10.96 -6.80
N PRO A 299 -13.63 -10.46 -7.93
CA PRO A 299 -14.70 -9.46 -7.93
C PRO A 299 -15.95 -9.88 -7.17
N GLU A 300 -16.34 -11.17 -7.24
CA GLU A 300 -17.50 -11.73 -6.55
C GLU A 300 -17.37 -11.74 -5.01
N ARG A 301 -16.17 -11.55 -4.49
CA ARG A 301 -15.89 -11.41 -3.06
C ARG A 301 -15.71 -9.96 -2.61
N ILE A 302 -15.83 -9.00 -3.53
CA ILE A 302 -15.70 -7.57 -3.23
C ILE A 302 -17.11 -6.95 -3.24
N ILE A 303 -17.47 -6.30 -2.15
CA ILE A 303 -18.65 -5.45 -2.06
C ILE A 303 -18.22 -4.04 -2.46
N GLN A 304 -18.68 -3.61 -3.64
CA GLN A 304 -18.41 -2.26 -4.12
C GLN A 304 -19.32 -1.26 -3.42
N LEU A 305 -18.72 -0.26 -2.79
CA LEU A 305 -19.34 0.90 -2.16
C LEU A 305 -18.94 2.17 -2.92
N GLY A 306 -19.70 3.26 -2.74
CA GLY A 306 -19.42 4.51 -3.45
C GLY A 306 -19.59 4.37 -4.95
N GLU A 307 -18.67 4.95 -5.73
CA GLU A 307 -18.73 4.88 -7.19
C GLU A 307 -18.36 3.51 -7.73
N GLN A 308 -18.96 3.16 -8.88
CA GLN A 308 -18.56 1.98 -9.62
C GLN A 308 -17.25 2.22 -10.36
N PRO A 309 -16.38 1.20 -10.49
CA PRO A 309 -15.20 1.30 -11.35
C PRO A 309 -15.63 1.65 -12.79
N PRO A 310 -14.88 2.51 -13.49
CA PRO A 310 -15.19 2.82 -14.89
C PRO A 310 -15.07 1.55 -15.75
N LEU A 311 -15.92 1.44 -16.76
CA LEU A 311 -15.94 0.31 -17.71
C LEU A 311 -14.68 0.22 -18.56
N SER A 312 -14.02 1.35 -18.79
CA SER A 312 -12.78 1.46 -19.55
C SER A 312 -11.87 2.50 -18.90
N VAL A 313 -10.60 2.21 -18.84
CA VAL A 313 -9.55 3.11 -18.36
C VAL A 313 -8.43 3.17 -19.37
N GLU A 314 -7.82 4.32 -19.53
CA GLU A 314 -6.56 4.45 -20.25
C GLU A 314 -5.45 3.87 -19.36
N PRO A 315 -4.71 2.84 -19.80
CA PRO A 315 -3.72 2.18 -18.98
C PRO A 315 -2.58 3.11 -18.57
N PHE A 316 -2.10 2.96 -17.35
CA PHE A 316 -0.87 3.60 -16.90
C PHE A 316 0.32 3.10 -17.71
N ALA A 317 1.22 4.00 -18.09
CA ALA A 317 2.50 3.62 -18.66
C ALA A 317 3.29 2.82 -17.62
N VAL A 318 3.92 1.74 -18.07
CA VAL A 318 4.84 0.91 -17.29
C VAL A 318 6.17 0.80 -17.99
N LEU A 319 7.23 0.41 -17.29
CA LEU A 319 8.51 0.10 -17.93
C LEU A 319 8.35 -1.10 -18.87
N PRO A 320 9.17 -1.21 -19.94
CA PRO A 320 9.06 -2.28 -20.94
C PRO A 320 9.04 -3.70 -20.34
N GLU A 321 9.83 -3.93 -19.30
CA GLU A 321 9.87 -5.22 -18.58
C GLU A 321 8.58 -5.57 -17.85
N PHE A 322 7.70 -4.59 -17.62
CA PHE A 322 6.38 -4.75 -17.00
C PHE A 322 5.22 -4.66 -18.00
N ALA A 323 5.47 -4.58 -19.31
CA ALA A 323 4.41 -4.49 -20.31
C ALA A 323 3.37 -5.64 -20.22
N TYR A 324 3.79 -6.78 -19.69
CA TYR A 324 2.90 -7.93 -19.42
C TYR A 324 1.80 -7.65 -18.41
N LEU A 325 1.88 -6.57 -17.63
CA LEU A 325 0.85 -6.19 -16.67
C LEU A 325 -0.44 -5.68 -17.33
N HIS A 326 -0.39 -5.26 -18.61
CA HIS A 326 -1.55 -4.75 -19.35
C HIS A 326 -2.46 -5.87 -19.90
N THR A 327 -1.99 -7.09 -19.98
CA THR A 327 -2.71 -8.24 -20.56
C THR A 327 -3.16 -9.20 -19.46
#